data_76a38547bc891e52471af28465281f86
#
_entry.id   76a38547bc891e52471af28465281f86
#
_cell.length_a   1.000
_cell.length_b   1.000
_cell.length_c   1.000
_cell.angle_alpha   90.00
_cell.angle_beta   90.00
_cell.angle_gamma   90.00
#
_symmetry.space_group_name_H-M   'P 1'
#
loop_
_entity.id
_entity.type
_entity.pdbx_description
1 polymer ?
#
loop_
_entity_poly.entity_id
_entity_poly.type
_entity_poly.pdbx_seq_one_letter_code
_entity_poly.pdbx_strand_id
1 'polypeptide(L)'
;MKILKIFLASIFLLPLSYQAVAAPTGQDLGDNWCSGVKMHFYAGGPEAGGFAGIVAAGAMNAIRDTGADAEIIYSEWDFEKMVRQLRESVGLGVDAIAMMGHPGDEALMPLARQAADNGILMTYQNVDPSGVRAKYGGGYVGANLATQGKALAREAIRQFGFEAGDHAIVMVPIGDYARAQREDGARIIFEEHGMTVTVLDGDPKYASDPNMTIPIFSAALNANPETKVIVHSGSDIMNVAEGIAKAAGYGPNELLQIGFDTSPQIMSAFEKGYVHLTSDQQPFLQGYLPVLSLCQTAVLGTGAINQDTGAGFVDTNNYQAVKALADAGLR
;
A
#
# COMPACT_ATOMS: atom_id res chain seq x y z
N MET A 1 46.84 -11.87 81.15
CA MET A 1 46.61 -12.66 79.98
C MET A 1 45.09 -12.81 79.72
N LYS A 2 44.50 -11.98 78.85
CA LYS A 2 43.07 -12.06 78.49
C LYS A 2 42.91 -12.86 77.22
N ILE A 3 42.18 -13.95 77.28
CA ILE A 3 41.89 -14.81 76.18
C ILE A 3 40.66 -14.28 75.43
N LEU A 4 40.86 -13.84 74.22
CA LEU A 4 39.83 -13.32 73.33
C LEU A 4 39.14 -14.53 72.64
N LYS A 5 37.86 -14.76 72.96
CA LYS A 5 37.06 -15.78 72.27
C LYS A 5 36.51 -15.18 70.97
N ILE A 6 36.94 -15.71 69.83
CA ILE A 6 36.41 -15.37 68.52
C ILE A 6 35.18 -16.26 68.32
N PHE A 7 34.00 -15.63 68.19
CA PHE A 7 32.78 -16.27 67.74
C PHE A 7 32.76 -16.28 66.21
N LEU A 8 32.88 -17.45 65.57
CA LEU A 8 32.61 -17.65 64.18
C LEU A 8 31.07 -17.72 64.02
N ALA A 9 30.47 -16.68 63.37
CA ALA A 9 29.10 -16.73 62.92
C ALA A 9 29.04 -17.40 61.54
N SER A 10 28.51 -18.62 61.53
CA SER A 10 28.23 -19.37 60.26
C SER A 10 27.01 -18.72 59.58
N ILE A 11 27.25 -18.02 58.49
CA ILE A 11 26.16 -17.49 57.63
C ILE A 11 25.65 -18.66 56.79
N PHE A 12 24.47 -19.16 57.11
CA PHE A 12 23.72 -20.10 56.28
C PHE A 12 23.14 -19.31 55.10
N LEU A 13 23.77 -19.46 53.93
CA LEU A 13 23.18 -19.03 52.66
C LEU A 13 22.10 -20.05 52.26
N LEU A 14 20.85 -19.69 52.51
CA LEU A 14 19.71 -20.39 51.91
C LEU A 14 19.71 -20.15 50.41
N PRO A 15 19.64 -21.21 49.60
CA PRO A 15 19.49 -20.98 48.15
C PRO A 15 18.10 -20.38 47.91
N LEU A 16 18.05 -19.14 47.39
CA LEU A 16 16.85 -18.59 46.79
C LEU A 16 16.56 -19.46 45.54
N SER A 17 15.63 -20.37 45.69
CA SER A 17 15.03 -21.03 44.56
C SER A 17 14.23 -20.00 43.78
N TYR A 18 14.77 -19.47 42.71
CA TYR A 18 14.02 -18.76 41.69
C TYR A 18 13.01 -19.75 41.13
N GLN A 19 11.78 -19.70 41.59
CA GLN A 19 10.67 -20.31 40.89
C GLN A 19 10.50 -19.48 39.62
N ALA A 20 10.92 -20.01 38.48
CA ALA A 20 10.53 -19.51 37.19
C ALA A 20 9.00 -19.51 37.16
N VAL A 21 8.39 -18.31 37.27
CA VAL A 21 6.97 -18.15 36.99
C VAL A 21 6.81 -18.56 35.54
N ALA A 22 6.17 -19.70 35.31
CA ALA A 22 5.81 -20.11 33.94
C ALA A 22 5.08 -18.93 33.31
N ALA A 23 5.57 -18.46 32.16
CA ALA A 23 4.83 -17.47 31.39
C ALA A 23 3.40 -18.00 31.24
N PRO A 24 2.37 -17.14 31.42
CA PRO A 24 1.00 -17.59 31.21
C PRO A 24 0.95 -18.22 29.81
N THR A 25 0.54 -19.48 29.74
CA THR A 25 0.27 -20.14 28.48
C THR A 25 -0.73 -19.28 27.75
N GLY A 26 -0.32 -18.64 26.61
CA GLY A 26 -1.17 -17.75 25.87
C GLY A 26 -2.52 -18.42 25.65
N GLN A 27 -3.59 -17.76 26.06
CA GLN A 27 -4.93 -18.27 25.83
C GLN A 27 -5.13 -18.20 24.32
N ASP A 28 -5.39 -19.33 23.69
CA ASP A 28 -5.75 -19.41 22.29
C ASP A 28 -7.05 -18.61 22.10
N LEU A 29 -7.07 -17.65 21.17
CA LEU A 29 -8.27 -16.91 20.85
C LEU A 29 -9.31 -17.81 20.14
N GLY A 30 -8.86 -18.96 19.64
CA GLY A 30 -9.67 -19.91 18.86
C GLY A 30 -9.94 -19.41 17.44
N ASP A 31 -10.53 -20.28 16.65
CA ASP A 31 -11.02 -19.91 15.31
C ASP A 31 -12.18 -18.91 15.43
N ASN A 32 -12.30 -18.02 14.46
CA ASN A 32 -13.38 -17.01 14.40
C ASN A 32 -13.44 -16.05 15.61
N TRP A 33 -12.30 -15.70 16.18
CA TRP A 33 -12.21 -14.85 17.36
C TRP A 33 -12.76 -13.41 17.16
N CYS A 34 -12.96 -12.99 15.91
CA CYS A 34 -13.54 -11.70 15.52
C CYS A 34 -15.01 -11.85 15.07
N SER A 35 -15.65 -13.01 15.27
CA SER A 35 -17.04 -13.22 14.86
C SER A 35 -17.99 -12.26 15.56
N GLY A 36 -18.97 -11.75 14.79
CA GLY A 36 -19.94 -10.78 15.28
C GLY A 36 -19.49 -9.31 15.18
N VAL A 37 -18.23 -9.03 14.81
CA VAL A 37 -17.80 -7.68 14.45
C VAL A 37 -18.21 -7.43 12.99
N LYS A 38 -19.23 -6.59 12.81
CA LYS A 38 -19.72 -6.18 11.48
C LYS A 38 -18.84 -5.11 10.89
N MET A 39 -18.29 -5.39 9.70
CA MET A 39 -17.26 -4.54 9.10
C MET A 39 -17.58 -4.22 7.64
N HIS A 40 -17.34 -2.99 7.22
CA HIS A 40 -17.27 -2.62 5.81
C HIS A 40 -15.83 -2.36 5.41
N PHE A 41 -15.36 -3.07 4.39
CA PHE A 41 -14.01 -2.94 3.84
C PHE A 41 -14.05 -2.36 2.42
N TYR A 42 -13.40 -1.22 2.21
CA TYR A 42 -13.36 -0.53 0.91
C TYR A 42 -12.11 -0.95 0.13
N ALA A 43 -12.30 -1.70 -0.95
CA ALA A 43 -11.20 -2.11 -1.85
C ALA A 43 -10.77 -0.99 -2.83
N GLY A 44 -11.58 0.06 -2.96
CA GLY A 44 -11.30 1.28 -3.72
C GLY A 44 -11.66 1.19 -5.21
N GLY A 45 -11.01 0.36 -5.97
CA GLY A 45 -11.20 0.23 -7.41
C GLY A 45 -12.35 -0.69 -7.83
N PRO A 46 -12.35 -1.11 -9.11
CA PRO A 46 -13.28 -2.12 -9.61
C PRO A 46 -12.94 -3.52 -9.07
N GLU A 47 -13.94 -4.39 -8.96
CA GLU A 47 -13.76 -5.76 -8.47
C GLU A 47 -12.74 -6.56 -9.28
N ALA A 48 -12.69 -6.35 -10.59
CA ALA A 48 -11.72 -6.99 -11.48
C ALA A 48 -10.42 -6.18 -11.65
N GLY A 49 -10.23 -5.09 -10.89
CA GLY A 49 -9.04 -4.25 -10.97
C GLY A 49 -7.80 -4.93 -10.38
N GLY A 50 -6.64 -4.74 -11.01
CA GLY A 50 -5.39 -5.37 -10.58
C GLY A 50 -5.06 -5.08 -9.11
N PHE A 51 -4.92 -3.80 -8.76
CA PHE A 51 -4.64 -3.38 -7.39
C PHE A 51 -5.79 -3.71 -6.42
N ALA A 52 -7.01 -3.29 -6.75
CA ALA A 52 -8.18 -3.49 -5.89
C ALA A 52 -8.48 -4.99 -5.66
N GLY A 53 -8.28 -5.84 -6.66
CA GLY A 53 -8.41 -7.29 -6.54
C GLY A 53 -7.43 -7.90 -5.55
N ILE A 54 -6.15 -7.45 -5.56
CA ILE A 54 -5.13 -7.94 -4.60
C ILE A 54 -5.44 -7.45 -3.18
N VAL A 55 -5.84 -6.19 -3.03
CA VAL A 55 -6.30 -5.63 -1.74
C VAL A 55 -7.49 -6.42 -1.20
N ALA A 56 -8.50 -6.68 -2.03
CA ALA A 56 -9.67 -7.48 -1.66
C ALA A 56 -9.28 -8.92 -1.28
N ALA A 57 -8.34 -9.54 -2.00
CA ALA A 57 -7.81 -10.86 -1.65
C ALA A 57 -7.16 -10.86 -0.26
N GLY A 58 -6.40 -9.82 0.08
CA GLY A 58 -5.84 -9.63 1.41
C GLY A 58 -6.93 -9.55 2.48
N ALA A 59 -7.95 -8.73 2.26
CA ALA A 59 -9.08 -8.59 3.18
C ALA A 59 -9.85 -9.92 3.34
N MET A 60 -10.17 -10.62 2.25
CA MET A 60 -10.85 -11.92 2.29
C MET A 60 -10.05 -12.97 3.09
N ASN A 61 -8.72 -12.96 2.96
CA ASN A 61 -7.87 -13.85 3.76
C ASN A 61 -7.94 -13.50 5.24
N ALA A 62 -7.85 -12.21 5.61
CA ALA A 62 -7.98 -11.78 7.00
C ALA A 62 -9.37 -12.08 7.58
N ILE A 63 -10.44 -11.88 6.80
CA ILE A 63 -11.81 -12.23 7.18
C ILE A 63 -11.91 -13.73 7.51
N ARG A 64 -11.36 -14.58 6.62
CA ARG A 64 -11.33 -16.03 6.86
C ARG A 64 -10.54 -16.40 8.11
N ASP A 65 -9.37 -15.79 8.31
CA ASP A 65 -8.45 -16.11 9.40
C ASP A 65 -8.94 -15.60 10.77
N THR A 66 -9.78 -14.56 10.77
CA THR A 66 -10.31 -13.94 12.00
C THR A 66 -11.78 -14.30 12.27
N GLY A 67 -12.52 -14.70 11.25
CA GLY A 67 -13.96 -14.92 11.31
C GLY A 67 -14.79 -13.64 11.40
N ALA A 68 -14.25 -12.49 10.99
CA ALA A 68 -14.99 -11.23 10.94
C ALA A 68 -16.22 -11.31 10.00
N ASP A 69 -17.30 -10.60 10.35
CA ASP A 69 -18.49 -10.45 9.49
C ASP A 69 -18.31 -9.18 8.63
N ALA A 70 -17.67 -9.33 7.47
CA ALA A 70 -17.25 -8.20 6.66
C ALA A 70 -17.80 -8.23 5.23
N GLU A 71 -18.23 -7.05 4.75
CA GLU A 71 -18.62 -6.80 3.37
C GLU A 71 -17.49 -6.05 2.65
N ILE A 72 -17.12 -6.52 1.44
CA ILE A 72 -16.14 -5.82 0.60
C ILE A 72 -16.88 -4.92 -0.39
N ILE A 73 -16.52 -3.63 -0.37
CA ILE A 73 -17.17 -2.59 -1.17
C ILE A 73 -16.19 -2.09 -2.23
N TYR A 74 -16.67 -2.02 -3.48
CA TYR A 74 -15.93 -1.52 -4.62
C TYR A 74 -16.49 -0.17 -5.06
N SER A 75 -15.61 0.76 -5.40
CA SER A 75 -15.96 2.16 -5.65
C SER A 75 -15.50 2.68 -7.03
N GLU A 76 -14.93 1.83 -7.88
CA GLU A 76 -14.50 2.18 -9.25
C GLU A 76 -13.48 3.35 -9.30
N TRP A 77 -12.76 3.60 -8.22
CA TRP A 77 -11.92 4.79 -8.00
C TRP A 77 -12.70 6.12 -8.12
N ASP A 78 -14.03 6.08 -7.99
CA ASP A 78 -14.90 7.26 -7.91
C ASP A 78 -14.96 7.76 -6.46
N PHE A 79 -14.31 8.90 -6.19
CA PHE A 79 -14.20 9.45 -4.83
C PHE A 79 -15.53 9.94 -4.29
N GLU A 80 -16.42 10.43 -5.14
CA GLU A 80 -17.79 10.80 -4.72
C GLU A 80 -18.58 9.55 -4.35
N LYS A 81 -18.45 8.46 -5.12
CA LYS A 81 -19.04 7.17 -4.79
C LYS A 81 -18.50 6.65 -3.45
N MET A 82 -17.17 6.73 -3.21
CA MET A 82 -16.57 6.35 -1.93
C MET A 82 -17.18 7.12 -0.76
N VAL A 83 -17.34 8.43 -0.89
CA VAL A 83 -17.95 9.29 0.16
C VAL A 83 -19.42 8.95 0.38
N ARG A 84 -20.18 8.70 -0.69
CA ARG A 84 -21.60 8.28 -0.57
C ARG A 84 -21.72 6.93 0.16
N GLN A 85 -20.94 5.94 -0.26
CA GLN A 85 -20.91 4.60 0.36
C GLN A 85 -20.45 4.66 1.82
N LEU A 86 -19.43 5.48 2.15
CA LEU A 86 -19.01 5.68 3.54
C LEU A 86 -20.14 6.28 4.40
N ARG A 87 -20.90 7.24 3.86
CA ARG A 87 -22.05 7.80 4.56
C ARG A 87 -23.12 6.73 4.85
N GLU A 88 -23.36 5.85 3.87
CA GLU A 88 -24.26 4.70 4.04
C GLU A 88 -23.77 3.75 5.13
N SER A 89 -22.48 3.38 5.11
CA SER A 89 -21.86 2.51 6.12
C SER A 89 -21.99 3.08 7.54
N VAL A 90 -21.69 4.38 7.70
CA VAL A 90 -21.85 5.08 8.99
C VAL A 90 -23.33 5.12 9.42
N GLY A 91 -24.25 5.30 8.47
CA GLY A 91 -25.69 5.31 8.73
C GLY A 91 -26.26 3.93 9.10
N LEU A 92 -25.69 2.85 8.58
CA LEU A 92 -26.06 1.48 8.93
C LEU A 92 -25.58 1.05 10.32
N GLY A 93 -24.64 1.79 10.91
CA GLY A 93 -24.13 1.50 12.25
C GLY A 93 -23.37 0.18 12.31
N VAL A 94 -22.47 -0.07 11.34
CA VAL A 94 -21.51 -1.17 11.41
C VAL A 94 -20.51 -0.92 12.57
N ASP A 95 -19.87 -1.96 13.08
CA ASP A 95 -18.93 -1.82 14.20
C ASP A 95 -17.59 -1.23 13.76
N ALA A 96 -17.19 -1.48 12.50
CA ALA A 96 -15.87 -1.10 12.00
C ALA A 96 -15.88 -0.79 10.50
N ILE A 97 -15.00 0.11 10.07
CA ILE A 97 -14.83 0.49 8.66
C ILE A 97 -13.33 0.59 8.33
N ALA A 98 -12.92 -0.15 7.29
CA ALA A 98 -11.62 0.02 6.65
C ALA A 98 -11.80 0.83 5.36
N MET A 99 -11.26 2.06 5.31
CA MET A 99 -11.55 3.03 4.26
C MET A 99 -10.31 3.43 3.46
N MET A 100 -10.44 3.49 2.12
CA MET A 100 -9.44 4.15 1.29
C MET A 100 -9.39 5.65 1.58
N GLY A 101 -8.19 6.21 1.75
CA GLY A 101 -8.05 7.64 2.05
C GLY A 101 -8.11 8.60 0.85
N HIS A 102 -8.39 8.09 -0.35
CA HIS A 102 -8.39 8.87 -1.60
C HIS A 102 -9.28 10.12 -1.62
N PRO A 103 -10.48 10.11 -1.00
CA PRO A 103 -11.28 11.33 -0.96
C PRO A 103 -10.63 12.50 -0.21
N GLY A 104 -9.55 12.22 0.55
CA GLY A 104 -8.80 13.22 1.29
C GLY A 104 -9.45 13.68 2.60
N ASP A 105 -8.69 14.45 3.37
CA ASP A 105 -9.10 14.91 4.70
C ASP A 105 -10.41 15.68 4.69
N GLU A 106 -10.59 16.60 3.74
CA GLU A 106 -11.75 17.49 3.71
C GLU A 106 -13.07 16.70 3.56
N ALA A 107 -13.10 15.78 2.61
CA ALA A 107 -14.29 14.97 2.32
C ALA A 107 -14.59 13.92 3.40
N LEU A 108 -13.54 13.35 3.99
CA LEU A 108 -13.67 12.30 5.00
C LEU A 108 -13.94 12.84 6.42
N MET A 109 -13.48 14.05 6.76
CA MET A 109 -13.56 14.63 8.11
C MET A 109 -14.97 14.62 8.73
N PRO A 110 -16.04 15.02 8.03
CA PRO A 110 -17.39 15.01 8.60
C PRO A 110 -17.90 13.61 8.94
N LEU A 111 -17.56 12.62 8.07
CA LEU A 111 -18.01 11.24 8.22
C LEU A 111 -17.18 10.49 9.29
N ALA A 112 -15.89 10.76 9.37
CA ALA A 112 -15.03 10.25 10.44
C ALA A 112 -15.46 10.77 11.82
N ARG A 113 -15.90 12.04 11.90
CA ARG A 113 -16.51 12.57 13.11
C ARG A 113 -17.77 11.79 13.48
N GLN A 114 -18.68 11.61 12.53
CA GLN A 114 -19.92 10.89 12.77
C GLN A 114 -19.66 9.41 13.17
N ALA A 115 -18.68 8.76 12.54
CA ALA A 115 -18.24 7.42 12.91
C ALA A 115 -17.74 7.38 14.36
N ALA A 116 -16.88 8.32 14.74
CA ALA A 116 -16.36 8.43 16.10
C ALA A 116 -17.48 8.70 17.14
N ASP A 117 -18.41 9.61 16.82
CA ASP A 117 -19.56 9.93 17.69
C ASP A 117 -20.50 8.70 17.88
N ASN A 118 -20.52 7.80 16.90
CA ASN A 118 -21.29 6.54 16.92
C ASN A 118 -20.50 5.34 17.47
N GLY A 119 -19.22 5.52 17.85
CA GLY A 119 -18.37 4.43 18.33
C GLY A 119 -17.87 3.46 17.25
N ILE A 120 -17.98 3.82 15.96
CA ILE A 120 -17.52 3.00 14.84
C ILE A 120 -16.00 3.10 14.75
N LEU A 121 -15.33 1.95 14.76
CA LEU A 121 -13.88 1.88 14.60
C LEU A 121 -13.49 2.16 13.13
N MET A 122 -12.45 2.97 12.94
CA MET A 122 -11.97 3.26 11.60
C MET A 122 -10.49 2.92 11.44
N THR A 123 -10.12 2.42 10.26
CA THR A 123 -8.75 2.35 9.79
C THR A 123 -8.70 2.80 8.33
N TYR A 124 -7.51 3.17 7.86
CA TYR A 124 -7.33 3.71 6.51
C TYR A 124 -6.23 2.96 5.78
N GLN A 125 -6.36 2.84 4.46
CA GLN A 125 -5.37 2.19 3.62
C GLN A 125 -5.11 2.96 2.34
N ASN A 126 -3.98 2.70 1.73
CA ASN A 126 -3.43 3.19 0.47
C ASN A 126 -3.09 4.68 0.44
N VAL A 127 -4.00 5.58 0.76
CA VAL A 127 -3.76 7.01 0.94
C VAL A 127 -4.01 7.38 2.40
N ASP A 128 -3.09 8.14 3.01
CA ASP A 128 -3.20 8.52 4.42
C ASP A 128 -3.98 9.84 4.59
N PRO A 129 -5.23 9.81 5.11
CA PRO A 129 -5.93 11.00 5.52
C PRO A 129 -5.42 11.46 6.90
N SER A 130 -4.18 11.94 6.94
CA SER A 130 -3.45 12.20 8.17
C SER A 130 -4.13 13.22 9.10
N GLY A 131 -4.84 14.20 8.54
CA GLY A 131 -5.62 15.17 9.30
C GLY A 131 -6.84 14.55 9.99
N VAL A 132 -7.54 13.63 9.31
CA VAL A 132 -8.63 12.85 9.89
C VAL A 132 -8.12 11.99 11.04
N ARG A 133 -7.03 11.24 10.80
CA ARG A 133 -6.42 10.35 11.80
C ARG A 133 -5.90 11.09 13.01
N ALA A 134 -5.28 12.24 12.81
CA ALA A 134 -4.81 13.08 13.90
C ALA A 134 -5.96 13.54 14.82
N LYS A 135 -7.17 13.69 14.28
CA LYS A 135 -8.31 14.22 15.03
C LYS A 135 -9.23 13.15 15.61
N TYR A 136 -9.46 12.06 14.87
CA TYR A 136 -10.43 11.02 15.23
C TYR A 136 -9.80 9.65 15.45
N GLY A 137 -8.48 9.54 15.32
CA GLY A 137 -7.78 8.27 15.46
C GLY A 137 -7.89 7.38 14.23
N GLY A 138 -7.65 6.10 14.45
CA GLY A 138 -7.58 5.09 13.40
C GLY A 138 -6.15 4.77 12.96
N GLY A 139 -5.95 3.57 12.41
CA GLY A 139 -4.69 3.12 11.86
C GLY A 139 -4.51 3.53 10.41
N TYR A 140 -3.29 3.38 9.92
CA TYR A 140 -2.98 3.49 8.50
C TYR A 140 -2.10 2.33 8.03
N VAL A 141 -2.52 1.69 6.96
CA VAL A 141 -1.76 0.63 6.29
C VAL A 141 -1.58 1.02 4.82
N GLY A 142 -0.40 1.43 4.45
CA GLY A 142 -0.11 1.89 3.10
C GLY A 142 1.31 2.42 2.98
N ALA A 143 1.72 2.75 1.75
CA ALA A 143 3.02 3.35 1.51
C ALA A 143 3.03 4.84 1.91
N ASN A 144 4.20 5.33 2.35
CA ASN A 144 4.45 6.76 2.34
C ASN A 144 4.68 7.20 0.89
N LEU A 145 3.63 7.69 0.24
CA LEU A 145 3.59 7.90 -1.20
C LEU A 145 4.72 8.81 -1.71
N ALA A 146 4.93 9.97 -1.10
CA ALA A 146 5.98 10.89 -1.52
C ALA A 146 7.39 10.27 -1.38
N THR A 147 7.64 9.56 -0.29
CA THR A 147 8.92 8.88 -0.05
C THR A 147 9.12 7.73 -1.06
N GLN A 148 8.07 6.97 -1.33
CA GLN A 148 8.10 5.85 -2.27
C GLN A 148 8.43 6.32 -3.70
N GLY A 149 7.79 7.39 -4.18
CA GLY A 149 8.07 7.94 -5.50
C GLY A 149 9.50 8.47 -5.63
N LYS A 150 9.95 9.21 -4.62
CA LYS A 150 11.35 9.69 -4.57
C LYS A 150 12.36 8.52 -4.56
N ALA A 151 12.05 7.45 -3.84
CA ALA A 151 12.90 6.27 -3.78
C ALA A 151 12.96 5.54 -5.12
N LEU A 152 11.82 5.39 -5.82
CA LEU A 152 11.77 4.79 -7.17
C LEU A 152 12.66 5.55 -8.16
N ALA A 153 12.55 6.87 -8.21
CA ALA A 153 13.35 7.68 -9.13
C ALA A 153 14.85 7.62 -8.81
N ARG A 154 15.23 7.69 -7.52
CA ARG A 154 16.64 7.53 -7.11
C ARG A 154 17.19 6.16 -7.50
N GLU A 155 16.40 5.12 -7.30
CA GLU A 155 16.81 3.77 -7.67
C GLU A 155 16.92 3.61 -9.19
N ALA A 156 16.02 4.20 -9.97
CA ALA A 156 16.11 4.22 -11.43
C ALA A 156 17.36 4.94 -11.92
N ILE A 157 17.68 6.12 -11.36
CA ILE A 157 18.91 6.86 -11.68
C ILE A 157 20.14 6.00 -11.37
N ARG A 158 20.15 5.36 -10.20
CA ARG A 158 21.27 4.49 -9.78
C ARG A 158 21.45 3.28 -10.68
N GLN A 159 20.35 2.61 -11.09
CA GLN A 159 20.42 1.38 -11.88
C GLN A 159 20.69 1.64 -13.35
N PHE A 160 20.11 2.67 -13.92
CA PHE A 160 20.12 2.91 -15.35
C PHE A 160 21.11 4.02 -15.77
N GLY A 161 21.69 4.75 -14.81
CA GLY A 161 22.74 5.73 -15.07
C GLY A 161 22.27 6.95 -15.84
N PHE A 162 21.04 7.45 -15.54
CA PHE A 162 20.54 8.68 -16.18
C PHE A 162 21.44 9.88 -15.86
N GLU A 163 21.55 10.77 -16.84
CA GLU A 163 22.39 11.98 -16.78
C GLU A 163 21.54 13.25 -16.85
N ALA A 164 22.13 14.37 -16.47
CA ALA A 164 21.50 15.69 -16.67
C ALA A 164 21.25 15.94 -18.16
N GLY A 165 20.03 16.37 -18.49
CA GLY A 165 19.57 16.56 -19.87
C GLY A 165 18.80 15.37 -20.44
N ASP A 166 18.84 14.17 -19.82
CA ASP A 166 17.97 13.07 -20.21
C ASP A 166 16.50 13.42 -20.00
N HIS A 167 15.61 12.76 -20.74
CA HIS A 167 14.17 13.03 -20.70
C HIS A 167 13.40 11.86 -20.10
N ALA A 168 12.44 12.20 -19.22
CA ALA A 168 11.47 11.28 -18.63
C ALA A 168 10.02 11.71 -18.94
N ILE A 169 9.13 10.74 -19.09
CA ILE A 169 7.68 10.96 -19.09
C ILE A 169 7.12 10.37 -17.80
N VAL A 170 6.37 11.17 -17.04
CA VAL A 170 5.75 10.76 -15.78
C VAL A 170 4.23 10.94 -15.86
N MET A 171 3.47 9.87 -15.68
CA MET A 171 2.01 9.98 -15.60
C MET A 171 1.62 10.24 -14.13
N VAL A 172 1.00 11.39 -13.87
CA VAL A 172 0.61 11.86 -12.53
C VAL A 172 -0.92 11.96 -12.46
N PRO A 173 -1.60 11.38 -11.46
CA PRO A 173 -3.05 11.54 -11.29
C PRO A 173 -3.38 12.95 -10.77
N ILE A 174 -3.39 13.94 -11.66
CA ILE A 174 -3.50 15.38 -11.34
C ILE A 174 -4.80 15.70 -10.57
N GLY A 175 -5.89 14.98 -10.85
CA GLY A 175 -7.18 15.15 -10.17
C GLY A 175 -7.23 14.61 -8.73
N ASP A 176 -6.23 13.85 -8.30
CA ASP A 176 -6.11 13.29 -6.95
C ASP A 176 -4.80 13.76 -6.30
N TYR A 177 -4.82 14.94 -5.73
CA TYR A 177 -3.63 15.52 -5.10
C TYR A 177 -3.02 14.62 -4.00
N ALA A 178 -3.86 13.96 -3.21
CA ALA A 178 -3.39 13.10 -2.12
C ALA A 178 -2.63 11.88 -2.67
N ARG A 179 -3.12 11.31 -3.77
CA ARG A 179 -2.55 10.14 -4.43
C ARG A 179 -1.36 10.51 -5.34
N ALA A 180 -1.41 11.69 -5.97
CA ALA A 180 -0.39 12.17 -6.90
C ALA A 180 1.01 12.36 -6.29
N GLN A 181 1.12 12.47 -4.96
CA GLN A 181 2.38 12.68 -4.24
C GLN A 181 3.45 11.64 -4.60
N ARG A 182 3.07 10.44 -4.99
CA ARG A 182 3.98 9.36 -5.35
C ARG A 182 4.67 9.65 -6.69
N GLU A 183 3.91 9.88 -7.71
CA GLU A 183 4.42 10.17 -9.06
C GLU A 183 5.11 11.54 -9.10
N ASP A 184 4.55 12.51 -8.39
CA ASP A 184 5.17 13.84 -8.24
C ASP A 184 6.51 13.75 -7.49
N GLY A 185 6.62 12.87 -6.51
CA GLY A 185 7.89 12.56 -5.85
C GLY A 185 8.95 12.03 -6.82
N ALA A 186 8.56 11.17 -7.76
CA ALA A 186 9.47 10.69 -8.80
C ALA A 186 9.88 11.81 -9.76
N ARG A 187 8.92 12.63 -10.21
CA ARG A 187 9.16 13.81 -11.06
C ARG A 187 10.18 14.74 -10.41
N ILE A 188 9.97 15.12 -9.14
CA ILE A 188 10.86 16.02 -8.40
C ILE A 188 12.30 15.49 -8.40
N ILE A 189 12.52 14.20 -8.16
CA ILE A 189 13.88 13.63 -8.11
C ILE A 189 14.53 13.61 -9.50
N PHE A 190 13.79 13.33 -10.57
CA PHE A 190 14.34 13.43 -11.93
C PHE A 190 14.74 14.87 -12.27
N GLU A 191 13.90 15.87 -11.95
CA GLU A 191 14.20 17.28 -12.14
C GLU A 191 15.38 17.74 -11.29
N GLU A 192 15.46 17.34 -10.01
CA GLU A 192 16.62 17.63 -9.14
C GLU A 192 17.92 17.00 -9.68
N HIS A 193 17.84 15.87 -10.39
CA HIS A 193 18.97 15.25 -11.06
C HIS A 193 19.37 15.96 -12.37
N GLY A 194 18.58 16.91 -12.81
CA GLY A 194 18.81 17.69 -14.04
C GLY A 194 18.18 17.10 -15.30
N MET A 195 17.31 16.10 -15.14
CA MET A 195 16.51 15.56 -16.25
C MET A 195 15.36 16.52 -16.61
N THR A 196 14.91 16.47 -17.85
CA THR A 196 13.66 17.11 -18.28
C THR A 196 12.49 16.15 -18.11
N VAL A 197 11.32 16.66 -17.71
CA VAL A 197 10.16 15.80 -17.45
C VAL A 197 8.92 16.31 -18.19
N THR A 198 8.31 15.43 -18.98
CA THR A 198 6.96 15.61 -19.49
C THR A 198 5.96 14.93 -18.57
N VAL A 199 4.97 15.70 -18.08
CA VAL A 199 3.91 15.16 -17.22
C VAL A 199 2.68 14.84 -18.06
N LEU A 200 2.14 13.63 -17.88
CA LEU A 200 0.85 13.21 -18.44
C LEU A 200 -0.18 13.14 -17.32
N ASP A 201 -1.43 13.49 -17.63
CA ASP A 201 -2.53 13.34 -16.68
C ASP A 201 -2.93 11.86 -16.56
N GLY A 202 -2.88 11.34 -15.35
CA GLY A 202 -3.26 9.96 -14.97
C GLY A 202 -4.71 9.92 -14.47
N ASP A 203 -5.69 10.28 -15.28
CA ASP A 203 -7.11 10.23 -14.92
C ASP A 203 -7.49 8.88 -14.31
N PRO A 204 -8.15 8.82 -13.13
CA PRO A 204 -8.54 7.59 -12.45
C PRO A 204 -9.35 6.61 -13.31
N LYS A 205 -10.08 7.10 -14.33
CA LYS A 205 -10.82 6.24 -15.28
C LYS A 205 -9.93 5.26 -16.06
N TYR A 206 -8.65 5.58 -16.23
CA TYR A 206 -7.71 4.68 -16.92
C TYR A 206 -7.47 3.38 -16.16
N ALA A 207 -7.75 3.31 -14.87
CA ALA A 207 -7.69 2.06 -14.10
C ALA A 207 -8.78 1.06 -14.55
N SER A 208 -9.93 1.56 -15.03
CA SER A 208 -11.01 0.70 -15.56
C SER A 208 -10.77 0.25 -17.01
N ASP A 209 -10.06 1.05 -17.80
CA ASP A 209 -9.62 0.69 -19.16
C ASP A 209 -8.20 1.21 -19.43
N PRO A 210 -7.16 0.49 -19.02
CA PRO A 210 -5.77 0.91 -19.17
C PRO A 210 -5.34 1.08 -20.64
N ASN A 211 -6.02 0.42 -21.59
CA ASN A 211 -5.70 0.55 -23.02
C ASN A 211 -5.89 1.99 -23.54
N MET A 212 -6.72 2.79 -22.87
CA MET A 212 -6.87 4.22 -23.19
C MET A 212 -5.55 5.00 -23.05
N THR A 213 -4.60 4.51 -22.27
CA THR A 213 -3.31 5.17 -22.07
C THR A 213 -2.31 4.89 -23.21
N ILE A 214 -2.50 3.82 -23.98
CA ILE A 214 -1.59 3.45 -25.08
C ILE A 214 -1.41 4.59 -26.08
N PRO A 215 -2.48 5.19 -26.66
CA PRO A 215 -2.32 6.31 -27.58
C PRO A 215 -1.74 7.56 -26.91
N ILE A 216 -2.00 7.78 -25.61
CA ILE A 216 -1.50 8.94 -24.85
C ILE A 216 0.02 8.85 -24.72
N PHE A 217 0.54 7.73 -24.22
CA PHE A 217 1.99 7.51 -24.12
C PHE A 217 2.66 7.47 -25.51
N SER A 218 2.04 6.84 -26.49
CA SER A 218 2.59 6.79 -27.87
C SER A 218 2.71 8.20 -28.47
N ALA A 219 1.71 9.06 -28.29
CA ALA A 219 1.77 10.44 -28.73
C ALA A 219 2.88 11.24 -28.01
N ALA A 220 3.01 11.07 -26.69
CA ALA A 220 4.03 11.73 -25.89
C ALA A 220 5.45 11.27 -26.29
N LEU A 221 5.66 9.95 -26.51
CA LEU A 221 6.94 9.40 -26.96
C LEU A 221 7.30 9.87 -28.37
N ASN A 222 6.33 9.97 -29.27
CA ASN A 222 6.57 10.51 -30.61
C ASN A 222 6.93 11.99 -30.60
N ALA A 223 6.40 12.76 -29.64
CA ALA A 223 6.73 14.17 -29.46
C ALA A 223 8.10 14.38 -28.76
N ASN A 224 8.58 13.37 -28.03
CA ASN A 224 9.83 13.41 -27.27
C ASN A 224 10.63 12.11 -27.53
N PRO A 225 11.20 11.96 -28.75
CA PRO A 225 11.89 10.73 -29.14
C PRO A 225 13.17 10.44 -28.34
N GLU A 226 13.69 11.45 -27.62
CA GLU A 226 14.85 11.33 -26.71
C GLU A 226 14.48 10.72 -25.34
N THR A 227 13.21 10.39 -25.08
CA THR A 227 12.76 9.85 -23.80
C THR A 227 13.52 8.59 -23.43
N LYS A 228 14.13 8.58 -22.25
CA LYS A 228 14.86 7.43 -21.70
C LYS A 228 13.98 6.53 -20.86
N VAL A 229 13.02 7.12 -20.13
CA VAL A 229 12.19 6.39 -19.18
C VAL A 229 10.77 6.93 -19.12
N ILE A 230 9.81 6.04 -18.95
CA ILE A 230 8.44 6.40 -18.59
C ILE A 230 8.08 5.82 -17.22
N VAL A 231 7.32 6.60 -16.44
CA VAL A 231 6.83 6.23 -15.11
C VAL A 231 5.32 6.09 -15.17
N HIS A 232 4.85 4.88 -14.88
CA HIS A 232 3.43 4.56 -14.79
C HIS A 232 2.87 4.91 -13.41
N SER A 233 1.61 5.37 -13.36
CA SER A 233 0.98 5.79 -12.10
C SER A 233 0.41 4.64 -11.26
N GLY A 234 0.59 3.40 -11.65
CA GLY A 234 0.15 2.22 -10.90
C GLY A 234 0.07 0.96 -11.74
N SER A 235 -0.27 -0.16 -11.10
CA SER A 235 -0.31 -1.48 -11.75
C SER A 235 -1.27 -1.55 -12.92
N ASP A 236 -2.47 -0.96 -12.78
CA ASP A 236 -3.49 -1.04 -13.83
C ASP A 236 -2.93 -0.49 -15.16
N ILE A 237 -2.26 0.66 -15.12
CA ILE A 237 -1.67 1.28 -16.31
C ILE A 237 -0.39 0.53 -16.74
N MET A 238 0.44 0.10 -15.81
CA MET A 238 1.67 -0.64 -16.14
C MET A 238 1.39 -2.04 -16.72
N ASN A 239 0.20 -2.60 -16.51
CA ASN A 239 -0.24 -3.85 -17.15
C ASN A 239 -0.23 -3.82 -18.68
N VAL A 240 -0.34 -2.63 -19.28
CA VAL A 240 -0.31 -2.45 -20.73
C VAL A 240 1.03 -1.91 -21.25
N ALA A 241 2.11 -1.98 -20.45
CA ALA A 241 3.44 -1.49 -20.81
C ALA A 241 3.98 -2.05 -22.14
N GLU A 242 3.77 -3.36 -22.40
CA GLU A 242 4.13 -3.98 -23.70
C GLU A 242 3.39 -3.31 -24.86
N GLY A 243 2.08 -3.03 -24.68
CA GLY A 243 1.25 -2.37 -25.70
C GLY A 243 1.71 -0.94 -25.96
N ILE A 244 2.08 -0.20 -24.92
CA ILE A 244 2.60 1.18 -25.01
C ILE A 244 3.91 1.20 -25.80
N ALA A 245 4.88 0.35 -25.45
CA ALA A 245 6.15 0.27 -26.16
C ALA A 245 5.96 -0.05 -27.64
N LYS A 246 5.19 -1.10 -27.94
CA LYS A 246 4.94 -1.53 -29.34
C LYS A 246 4.21 -0.49 -30.17
N ALA A 247 3.23 0.21 -29.60
CA ALA A 247 2.49 1.26 -30.29
C ALA A 247 3.37 2.46 -30.64
N ALA A 248 4.41 2.72 -29.84
CA ALA A 248 5.41 3.75 -30.09
C ALA A 248 6.63 3.27 -30.91
N GLY A 249 6.63 2.00 -31.35
CA GLY A 249 7.67 1.44 -32.19
C GLY A 249 8.88 0.87 -31.46
N TYR A 250 8.81 0.71 -30.14
CA TYR A 250 9.90 0.15 -29.32
C TYR A 250 9.77 -1.37 -29.16
N GLY A 251 10.88 -2.06 -29.30
CA GLY A 251 11.06 -3.47 -28.97
C GLY A 251 11.44 -3.69 -27.48
N PRO A 252 11.71 -4.96 -27.09
CA PRO A 252 12.19 -5.29 -25.77
C PRO A 252 13.48 -4.55 -25.40
N ASN A 253 13.53 -3.98 -24.19
CA ASN A 253 14.66 -3.23 -23.63
C ASN A 253 15.10 -1.96 -24.39
N GLU A 254 14.28 -1.48 -25.33
CA GLU A 254 14.58 -0.24 -26.07
C GLU A 254 14.02 1.03 -25.39
N LEU A 255 13.00 0.88 -24.53
CA LEU A 255 12.43 1.94 -23.70
C LEU A 255 12.35 1.45 -22.26
N LEU A 256 12.93 2.20 -21.33
CA LEU A 256 12.82 1.90 -19.91
C LEU A 256 11.42 2.26 -19.40
N GLN A 257 10.72 1.30 -18.82
CA GLN A 257 9.41 1.48 -18.22
C GLN A 257 9.48 1.06 -16.76
N ILE A 258 9.10 1.97 -15.89
CA ILE A 258 9.12 1.79 -14.43
C ILE A 258 7.80 2.25 -13.81
N GLY A 259 7.55 1.85 -12.58
CA GLY A 259 6.30 2.27 -11.91
C GLY A 259 6.13 1.65 -10.54
N PHE A 260 4.89 1.29 -10.25
CA PHE A 260 4.49 0.85 -8.93
C PHE A 260 3.66 -0.41 -9.01
N ASP A 261 3.75 -1.20 -7.94
CA ASP A 261 3.02 -2.45 -7.72
C ASP A 261 3.50 -3.63 -8.58
N THR A 262 2.85 -4.74 -8.40
CA THR A 262 3.08 -5.99 -9.12
C THR A 262 1.74 -6.55 -9.62
N SER A 263 1.80 -7.40 -10.62
CA SER A 263 0.67 -8.18 -11.14
C SER A 263 1.20 -9.29 -12.06
N PRO A 264 0.39 -10.28 -12.42
CA PRO A 264 0.79 -11.27 -13.43
C PRO A 264 1.23 -10.65 -14.75
N GLN A 265 0.55 -9.59 -15.20
CA GLN A 265 0.86 -8.88 -16.45
C GLN A 265 2.19 -8.13 -16.35
N ILE A 266 2.46 -7.46 -15.23
CA ILE A 266 3.73 -6.79 -14.97
C ILE A 266 4.88 -7.81 -14.92
N MET A 267 4.70 -8.95 -14.24
CA MET A 267 5.70 -10.02 -14.23
C MET A 267 5.98 -10.58 -15.62
N SER A 268 4.94 -10.76 -16.45
CA SER A 268 5.10 -11.14 -17.86
C SER A 268 5.84 -10.06 -18.67
N ALA A 269 5.60 -8.78 -18.38
CA ALA A 269 6.28 -7.67 -19.04
C ALA A 269 7.77 -7.58 -18.64
N PHE A 270 8.13 -7.91 -17.39
CA PHE A 270 9.53 -8.09 -16.98
C PHE A 270 10.21 -9.20 -17.78
N GLU A 271 9.57 -10.37 -17.90
CA GLU A 271 10.11 -11.52 -18.63
C GLU A 271 10.36 -11.21 -20.11
N LYS A 272 9.52 -10.35 -20.69
CA LYS A 272 9.61 -9.94 -22.10
C LYS A 272 10.50 -8.70 -22.33
N GLY A 273 11.01 -8.06 -21.29
CA GLY A 273 11.85 -6.86 -21.37
C GLY A 273 11.07 -5.57 -21.66
N TYR A 274 9.82 -5.46 -21.19
CA TYR A 274 9.01 -4.23 -21.33
C TYR A 274 8.78 -3.50 -20.01
N VAL A 275 9.11 -4.10 -18.86
CA VAL A 275 9.17 -3.43 -17.55
C VAL A 275 10.52 -3.71 -16.92
N HIS A 276 11.11 -2.74 -16.21
CA HIS A 276 12.49 -2.81 -15.77
C HIS A 276 12.67 -2.59 -14.27
N LEU A 277 11.75 -1.84 -13.64
CA LEU A 277 11.77 -1.55 -12.21
C LEU A 277 10.36 -1.21 -11.72
N THR A 278 9.95 -1.76 -10.60
CA THR A 278 8.75 -1.33 -9.89
C THR A 278 8.99 -1.21 -8.40
N SER A 279 8.34 -0.25 -7.76
CA SER A 279 8.25 -0.17 -6.31
C SER A 279 6.96 -0.83 -5.84
N ASP A 280 7.10 -1.96 -5.15
CA ASP A 280 5.97 -2.73 -4.65
C ASP A 280 5.50 -2.17 -3.31
N GLN A 281 4.25 -1.74 -3.25
CA GLN A 281 3.62 -1.25 -2.02
C GLN A 281 2.84 -2.34 -1.27
N GLN A 282 2.95 -3.59 -1.64
CA GLN A 282 2.37 -4.75 -0.97
C GLN A 282 0.84 -4.64 -0.78
N PRO A 283 0.06 -4.57 -1.86
CA PRO A 283 -1.39 -4.33 -1.80
C PRO A 283 -2.15 -5.41 -1.01
N PHE A 284 -1.68 -6.66 -1.01
CA PHE A 284 -2.27 -7.71 -0.17
C PHE A 284 -2.25 -7.33 1.32
N LEU A 285 -1.14 -6.77 1.84
CA LEU A 285 -1.07 -6.32 3.23
C LEU A 285 -1.97 -5.12 3.50
N GLN A 286 -2.22 -4.26 2.51
CA GLN A 286 -3.17 -3.16 2.62
C GLN A 286 -4.63 -3.64 2.70
N GLY A 287 -4.89 -4.90 2.34
CA GLY A 287 -6.15 -5.57 2.59
C GLY A 287 -6.17 -6.30 3.92
N TYR A 288 -5.17 -7.13 4.17
CA TYR A 288 -5.11 -8.02 5.31
C TYR A 288 -5.01 -7.30 6.67
N LEU A 289 -4.05 -6.38 6.79
CA LEU A 289 -3.77 -5.71 8.07
C LEU A 289 -4.87 -4.78 8.57
N PRO A 290 -5.62 -4.03 7.74
CA PRO A 290 -6.75 -3.24 8.22
C PRO A 290 -7.85 -4.08 8.87
N VAL A 291 -8.22 -5.22 8.29
CA VAL A 291 -9.20 -6.15 8.89
C VAL A 291 -8.68 -6.67 10.22
N LEU A 292 -7.42 -7.16 10.25
CA LEU A 292 -6.79 -7.63 11.47
C LEU A 292 -6.74 -6.53 12.55
N SER A 293 -6.38 -5.30 12.17
CA SER A 293 -6.33 -4.14 13.06
C SER A 293 -7.68 -3.85 13.72
N LEU A 294 -8.74 -3.83 12.91
CA LEU A 294 -10.10 -3.57 13.42
C LEU A 294 -10.56 -4.68 14.35
N CYS A 295 -10.31 -5.94 14.00
CA CYS A 295 -10.59 -7.08 14.87
C CYS A 295 -9.85 -7.00 16.21
N GLN A 296 -8.55 -6.72 16.19
CA GLN A 296 -7.76 -6.59 17.41
C GLN A 296 -8.24 -5.43 18.27
N THR A 297 -8.59 -4.30 17.65
CA THR A 297 -9.11 -3.16 18.40
C THR A 297 -10.49 -3.47 19.00
N ALA A 298 -11.40 -4.07 18.25
CA ALA A 298 -12.75 -4.39 18.69
C ALA A 298 -12.78 -5.44 19.82
N VAL A 299 -11.98 -6.50 19.68
CA VAL A 299 -12.07 -7.69 20.56
C VAL A 299 -11.05 -7.60 21.71
N LEU A 300 -9.84 -7.11 21.43
CA LEU A 300 -8.74 -7.10 22.41
C LEU A 300 -8.48 -5.72 23.02
N GLY A 301 -9.12 -4.67 22.51
CA GLY A 301 -8.88 -3.28 22.97
C GLY A 301 -7.48 -2.75 22.68
N THR A 302 -6.78 -3.32 21.68
CA THR A 302 -5.45 -2.86 21.30
C THR A 302 -5.50 -1.56 20.50
N GLY A 303 -4.38 -0.85 20.42
CA GLY A 303 -4.25 0.29 19.50
C GLY A 303 -4.27 -0.17 18.04
N ALA A 304 -4.71 0.72 17.15
CA ALA A 304 -4.76 0.45 15.72
C ALA A 304 -3.37 0.22 15.11
N ILE A 305 -3.28 -0.67 14.14
CA ILE A 305 -2.04 -0.95 13.39
C ILE A 305 -1.70 0.24 12.49
N ASN A 306 -0.42 0.64 12.50
CA ASN A 306 0.17 1.56 11.54
C ASN A 306 1.34 0.85 10.87
N GLN A 307 1.26 0.67 9.55
CA GLN A 307 2.27 -0.05 8.78
C GLN A 307 2.59 0.67 7.47
N ASP A 308 3.85 1.07 7.31
CA ASP A 308 4.36 1.45 6.00
C ASP A 308 4.61 0.19 5.17
N THR A 309 3.90 0.05 4.05
CA THR A 309 4.00 -1.10 3.14
C THR A 309 4.86 -0.80 1.90
N GLY A 310 5.35 0.42 1.73
CA GLY A 310 6.14 0.87 0.59
C GLY A 310 7.61 0.50 0.66
N ALA A 311 7.95 -0.79 0.77
CA ALA A 311 9.26 -1.19 1.27
C ALA A 311 10.20 -1.90 0.27
N GLY A 312 9.85 -2.10 -1.00
CA GLY A 312 10.70 -2.92 -1.85
C GLY A 312 10.71 -2.55 -3.31
N PHE A 313 11.82 -2.91 -3.97
CA PHE A 313 11.92 -2.85 -5.42
C PHE A 313 11.89 -4.24 -6.02
N VAL A 314 11.17 -4.36 -7.12
CA VAL A 314 11.21 -5.52 -8.02
C VAL A 314 11.83 -5.05 -9.33
N ASP A 315 12.87 -5.73 -9.76
CA ASP A 315 13.64 -5.42 -10.96
C ASP A 315 13.92 -6.68 -11.78
N THR A 316 14.68 -6.55 -12.83
CA THR A 316 15.06 -7.65 -13.73
C THR A 316 15.87 -8.76 -13.05
N ASN A 317 16.46 -8.51 -11.87
CA ASN A 317 17.26 -9.49 -11.14
C ASN A 317 16.43 -10.33 -10.15
N ASN A 318 15.29 -9.78 -9.67
CA ASN A 318 14.53 -10.41 -8.59
C ASN A 318 13.04 -10.70 -8.92
N TYR A 319 12.50 -10.24 -10.06
CA TYR A 319 11.09 -10.42 -10.40
C TYR A 319 10.63 -11.89 -10.38
N GLN A 320 11.53 -12.84 -10.69
CA GLN A 320 11.19 -14.27 -10.68
C GLN A 320 10.80 -14.78 -9.29
N ALA A 321 11.41 -14.23 -8.22
CA ALA A 321 11.07 -14.58 -6.86
C ALA A 321 9.66 -14.07 -6.46
N VAL A 322 9.20 -13.00 -7.10
CA VAL A 322 7.89 -12.39 -6.85
C VAL A 322 6.80 -12.97 -7.76
N LYS A 323 7.18 -13.43 -8.96
CA LYS A 323 6.24 -13.87 -10.00
C LYS A 323 5.21 -14.87 -9.52
N ALA A 324 5.62 -15.92 -8.82
CA ALA A 324 4.70 -16.95 -8.33
C ALA A 324 3.66 -16.39 -7.34
N LEU A 325 4.04 -15.41 -6.53
CA LEU A 325 3.15 -14.73 -5.59
C LEU A 325 2.21 -13.74 -6.30
N ALA A 326 2.72 -13.03 -7.31
CA ALA A 326 1.91 -12.15 -8.15
C ALA A 326 0.86 -12.96 -8.94
N ASP A 327 1.27 -14.09 -9.54
CA ASP A 327 0.37 -15.00 -10.25
C ASP A 327 -0.72 -15.59 -9.34
N ALA A 328 -0.44 -15.73 -8.04
CA ALA A 328 -1.38 -16.20 -7.02
C ALA A 328 -2.25 -15.07 -6.43
N GLY A 329 -2.09 -13.81 -6.83
CA GLY A 329 -2.82 -12.66 -6.27
C GLY A 329 -2.43 -12.29 -4.85
N LEU A 330 -1.19 -12.61 -4.45
CA LEU A 330 -0.65 -12.33 -3.12
C LEU A 330 0.37 -11.17 -3.11
N ARG A 331 0.71 -10.69 -4.29
CA ARG A 331 1.62 -9.56 -4.47
C ARG A 331 1.16 -8.72 -5.64
#